data_1d05d88c7e9b51f8c4b7805159a42f22
#
_entry.id   1d05d88c7e9b51f8c4b7805159a42f22
#
_cell.length_a   1.000
_cell.length_b   1.000
_cell.length_c   1.000
_cell.angle_alpha   90.00
_cell.angle_beta   90.00
_cell.angle_gamma   90.00
#
_symmetry.space_group_name_H-M   'P 1'
#
loop_
_entity.id
_entity.type
_entity.pdbx_description
1 polymer ?
#
loop_
_entity_poly.entity_id
_entity_poly.type
_entity_poly.pdbx_seq_one_letter_code
_entity_poly.pdbx_strand_id
1 'polypeptide(L)'
;LKPLHFVSTLSILYSGDANDGRIIREDVNLDDVGAPFGGYAQSKWVAEKLMQQAGERGIPYAIYRPGLVSGHSVSGAWNNDNLISSMTRACILLGSVPTLDVMVNIVPVDFVSAAIVRLSQDPANFSKVYHLDNPEALHFSEMAEWMTKQGFNARKLSFDEWRAELFRQTAYMPSEGWEPYLP
;
A
#
# COMPACT_ATOMS: atom_id res chain seq x y z
N LEU A 1 29.46 12.06 -3.97
CA LEU A 1 28.18 12.25 -3.28
C LEU A 1 27.59 10.87 -2.97
N LYS A 2 26.96 10.72 -1.79
CA LYS A 2 26.19 9.51 -1.48
C LYS A 2 24.82 9.60 -2.16
N PRO A 3 24.32 8.51 -2.77
CA PRO A 3 22.99 8.50 -3.35
C PRO A 3 21.91 8.55 -2.26
N LEU A 4 20.77 9.14 -2.60
CA LEU A 4 19.56 9.13 -1.79
C LEU A 4 18.64 8.00 -2.28
N HIS A 5 18.16 7.17 -1.37
CA HIS A 5 17.19 6.11 -1.66
C HIS A 5 15.90 6.41 -0.91
N PHE A 6 14.81 6.62 -1.66
CA PHE A 6 13.53 6.99 -1.08
C PHE A 6 12.48 5.91 -1.30
N VAL A 7 11.94 5.37 -0.22
CA VAL A 7 10.82 4.44 -0.28
C VAL A 7 9.52 5.24 -0.26
N SER A 8 8.90 5.32 -1.43
CA SER A 8 7.61 5.96 -1.67
C SER A 8 6.47 4.94 -1.61
N THR A 9 5.46 5.07 -2.43
CA THR A 9 4.30 4.17 -2.52
C THR A 9 3.61 4.33 -3.87
N LEU A 10 2.96 3.28 -4.37
CA LEU A 10 2.07 3.38 -5.52
C LEU A 10 0.83 4.26 -5.25
N SER A 11 0.49 4.49 -3.98
CA SER A 11 -0.68 5.31 -3.60
C SER A 11 -0.62 6.75 -4.13
N ILE A 12 0.56 7.28 -4.44
CA ILE A 12 0.71 8.61 -5.04
C ILE A 12 0.14 8.71 -6.46
N LEU A 13 -0.09 7.56 -7.11
CA LEU A 13 -0.61 7.45 -8.47
C LEU A 13 -2.14 7.32 -8.50
N TYR A 14 -2.78 7.17 -7.34
CA TYR A 14 -4.24 7.08 -7.24
C TYR A 14 -4.83 8.47 -7.01
N SER A 15 -5.43 9.05 -8.05
CA SER A 15 -6.25 10.25 -7.94
C SER A 15 -7.72 9.86 -7.88
N GLY A 16 -8.55 10.65 -7.18
CA GLY A 16 -9.98 10.37 -7.02
C GLY A 16 -10.77 10.32 -8.35
N ASP A 17 -10.21 10.88 -9.42
CA ASP A 17 -10.88 11.02 -10.72
C ASP A 17 -10.41 10.00 -11.78
N ALA A 18 -9.39 9.20 -11.49
CA ALA A 18 -8.71 8.39 -12.49
C ALA A 18 -8.99 6.89 -12.33
N ASN A 19 -10.19 6.44 -12.70
CA ASN A 19 -10.43 5.03 -13.00
C ASN A 19 -10.64 4.85 -14.52
N ASP A 20 -9.72 5.41 -15.31
CA ASP A 20 -9.78 5.41 -16.79
C ASP A 20 -9.09 4.19 -17.43
N GLY A 21 -8.61 3.23 -16.61
CA GLY A 21 -7.96 2.00 -17.08
C GLY A 21 -6.57 2.21 -17.70
N ARG A 22 -5.99 3.42 -17.62
CA ARG A 22 -4.66 3.70 -18.17
C ARG A 22 -3.56 2.98 -17.39
N ILE A 23 -2.54 2.53 -18.11
CA ILE A 23 -1.32 2.00 -17.50
C ILE A 23 -0.41 3.17 -17.13
N ILE A 24 -0.12 3.34 -15.84
CA ILE A 24 0.80 4.35 -15.35
C ILE A 24 2.19 3.74 -15.24
N ARG A 25 3.14 4.28 -15.98
CA ARG A 25 4.53 3.82 -16.00
C ARG A 25 5.39 4.57 -14.98
N GLU A 26 6.59 4.06 -14.75
CA GLU A 26 7.57 4.61 -13.79
C GLU A 26 8.03 6.03 -14.16
N ASP A 27 8.09 6.34 -15.46
CA ASP A 27 8.50 7.62 -16.02
C ASP A 27 7.38 8.67 -16.11
N VAL A 28 6.20 8.38 -15.55
CA VAL A 28 5.07 9.31 -15.55
C VAL A 28 5.45 10.63 -14.86
N ASN A 29 5.09 11.74 -15.49
CA ASN A 29 5.13 13.02 -14.79
C ASN A 29 4.03 13.07 -13.72
N LEU A 30 4.42 13.25 -12.46
CA LEU A 30 3.47 13.27 -11.34
C LEU A 30 2.42 14.38 -11.45
N ASP A 31 2.72 15.48 -12.17
CA ASP A 31 1.76 16.56 -12.37
C ASP A 31 0.60 16.14 -13.30
N ASP A 32 0.81 15.12 -14.14
CA ASP A 32 -0.20 14.59 -15.07
C ASP A 32 -1.11 13.54 -14.43
N VAL A 33 -0.77 13.07 -13.22
CA VAL A 33 -1.54 12.02 -12.50
C VAL A 33 -2.74 12.62 -11.75
N GLY A 34 -2.70 13.92 -11.47
CA GLY A 34 -3.67 14.59 -10.62
C GLY A 34 -3.30 14.58 -9.14
N ALA A 35 -4.14 15.17 -8.29
CA ALA A 35 -3.88 15.26 -6.86
C ALA A 35 -4.05 13.89 -6.18
N PRO A 36 -3.04 13.39 -5.44
CA PRO A 36 -3.16 12.13 -4.72
C PRO A 36 -4.25 12.21 -3.64
N PHE A 37 -4.94 11.09 -3.42
CA PHE A 37 -5.96 11.01 -2.40
C PHE A 37 -5.36 10.78 -1.01
N GLY A 38 -5.75 11.64 -0.05
CA GLY A 38 -5.37 11.54 1.37
C GLY A 38 -3.97 12.07 1.71
N GLY A 39 -3.80 12.46 2.96
CA GLY A 39 -2.58 13.15 3.44
C GLY A 39 -1.31 12.31 3.33
N TYR A 40 -1.43 10.98 3.51
CA TYR A 40 -0.28 10.06 3.34
C TYR A 40 0.28 10.12 1.91
N ALA A 41 -0.57 9.93 0.90
CA ALA A 41 -0.14 9.94 -0.49
C ALA A 41 0.35 11.34 -0.90
N GLN A 42 -0.29 12.41 -0.44
CA GLN A 42 0.15 13.78 -0.68
C GLN A 42 1.54 14.06 -0.10
N SER A 43 1.82 13.61 1.13
CA SER A 43 3.13 13.78 1.75
C SER A 43 4.23 13.04 0.99
N LYS A 44 3.94 11.82 0.52
CA LYS A 44 4.88 11.04 -0.30
C LYS A 44 5.09 11.66 -1.68
N TRP A 45 4.06 12.20 -2.30
CA TRP A 45 4.14 12.94 -3.56
C TRP A 45 5.06 14.15 -3.45
N VAL A 46 4.88 14.98 -2.40
CA VAL A 46 5.77 16.13 -2.14
C VAL A 46 7.21 15.68 -1.94
N ALA A 47 7.43 14.61 -1.18
CA ALA A 47 8.78 14.08 -0.96
C ALA A 47 9.44 13.60 -2.27
N GLU A 48 8.70 12.97 -3.19
CA GLU A 48 9.24 12.60 -4.50
C GLU A 48 9.62 13.83 -5.34
N LYS A 49 8.82 14.88 -5.33
CA LYS A 49 9.16 16.14 -6.00
C LYS A 49 10.47 16.75 -5.45
N LEU A 50 10.67 16.70 -4.13
CA LEU A 50 11.93 17.14 -3.51
C LEU A 50 13.11 16.25 -3.93
N MET A 51 12.93 14.94 -4.05
CA MET A 51 13.95 14.02 -4.55
C MET A 51 14.35 14.34 -5.99
N GLN A 52 13.38 14.61 -6.87
CA GLN A 52 13.63 15.01 -8.26
C GLN A 52 14.39 16.33 -8.35
N GLN A 53 13.99 17.34 -7.55
CA GLN A 53 14.72 18.61 -7.47
C GLN A 53 16.16 18.46 -6.94
N ALA A 54 16.39 17.52 -6.00
CA ALA A 54 17.74 17.20 -5.56
C ALA A 54 18.57 16.58 -6.70
N GLY A 55 17.93 15.72 -7.51
CA GLY A 55 18.53 15.17 -8.71
C GLY A 55 18.96 16.22 -9.75
N GLU A 56 18.10 17.22 -10.01
CA GLU A 56 18.43 18.36 -10.87
C GLU A 56 19.65 19.16 -10.40
N ARG A 57 19.93 19.12 -9.09
CA ARG A 57 21.13 19.73 -8.46
C ARG A 57 22.33 18.79 -8.41
N GLY A 58 22.27 17.64 -9.09
CA GLY A 58 23.37 16.68 -9.21
C GLY A 58 23.48 15.67 -8.05
N ILE A 59 22.48 15.54 -7.19
CA ILE A 59 22.45 14.52 -6.14
C ILE A 59 21.86 13.22 -6.74
N PRO A 60 22.62 12.11 -6.80
CA PRO A 60 22.08 10.85 -7.29
C PRO A 60 20.97 10.36 -6.37
N TYR A 61 19.87 9.85 -6.96
CA TYR A 61 18.75 9.34 -6.18
C TYR A 61 18.14 8.10 -6.84
N ALA A 62 17.36 7.35 -6.08
CA ALA A 62 16.45 6.34 -6.60
C ALA A 62 15.16 6.36 -5.76
N ILE A 63 14.02 6.23 -6.43
CA ILE A 63 12.69 6.21 -5.81
C ILE A 63 12.08 4.84 -6.02
N TYR A 64 11.54 4.25 -4.95
CA TYR A 64 10.88 2.95 -4.97
C TYR A 64 9.43 3.13 -4.57
N ARG A 65 8.50 2.72 -5.42
CA ARG A 65 7.05 2.80 -5.18
C ARG A 65 6.49 1.38 -4.98
N PRO A 66 6.57 0.83 -3.76
CA PRO A 66 5.92 -0.44 -3.49
C PRO A 66 4.39 -0.33 -3.49
N GLY A 67 3.73 -1.45 -3.79
CA GLY A 67 2.33 -1.66 -3.48
C GLY A 67 2.10 -1.74 -1.97
N LEU A 68 0.99 -2.35 -1.54
CA LEU A 68 0.74 -2.64 -0.13
C LEU A 68 1.72 -3.72 0.35
N VAL A 69 2.67 -3.31 1.20
CA VAL A 69 3.68 -4.23 1.72
C VAL A 69 3.04 -5.14 2.77
N SER A 70 3.03 -6.44 2.48
CA SER A 70 2.54 -7.49 3.37
C SER A 70 3.67 -8.10 4.22
N GLY A 71 3.36 -9.20 4.89
CA GLY A 71 4.33 -9.97 5.68
C GLY A 71 5.41 -10.64 4.82
N HIS A 72 6.39 -11.21 5.51
CA HIS A 72 7.45 -12.01 4.90
C HIS A 72 6.87 -13.32 4.34
N SER A 73 7.15 -13.64 3.09
CA SER A 73 6.50 -14.72 2.33
C SER A 73 6.69 -16.12 2.94
N VAL A 74 7.79 -16.34 3.68
CA VAL A 74 8.12 -17.65 4.28
C VAL A 74 7.82 -17.69 5.77
N SER A 75 8.25 -16.67 6.54
CA SER A 75 8.12 -16.67 8.01
C SER A 75 6.78 -16.14 8.50
N GLY A 76 6.03 -15.44 7.65
CA GLY A 76 4.79 -14.75 8.04
C GLY A 76 5.01 -13.55 8.97
N ALA A 77 6.26 -13.16 9.25
CA ALA A 77 6.54 -11.98 10.06
C ALA A 77 5.94 -10.73 9.41
N TRP A 78 5.15 -9.99 10.18
CA TRP A 78 4.32 -8.89 9.67
C TRP A 78 4.41 -7.67 10.58
N ASN A 79 4.36 -6.48 9.97
CA ASN A 79 4.18 -5.25 10.73
C ASN A 79 2.70 -5.11 11.14
N ASN A 80 2.44 -5.14 12.44
CA ASN A 80 1.09 -5.06 12.99
C ASN A 80 0.44 -3.68 12.87
N ASP A 81 1.24 -2.63 12.60
CA ASP A 81 0.80 -1.23 12.61
C ASP A 81 0.50 -0.69 11.19
N ASN A 82 0.41 -1.54 10.18
CA ASN A 82 0.05 -1.11 8.84
C ASN A 82 -1.45 -1.34 8.53
N LEU A 83 -1.96 -0.60 7.52
CA LEU A 83 -3.37 -0.63 7.13
C LEU A 83 -3.87 -2.03 6.81
N ILE A 84 -3.11 -2.82 6.03
CA ILE A 84 -3.57 -4.14 5.59
C ILE A 84 -3.62 -5.14 6.75
N SER A 85 -2.66 -5.09 7.69
CA SER A 85 -2.69 -5.95 8.87
C SER A 85 -3.85 -5.60 9.79
N SER A 86 -4.10 -4.32 10.01
CA SER A 86 -5.23 -3.86 10.83
C SER A 86 -6.56 -4.26 10.21
N MET A 87 -6.71 -4.09 8.91
CA MET A 87 -7.93 -4.49 8.20
C MET A 87 -8.14 -6.01 8.23
N THR A 88 -7.08 -6.81 8.03
CA THR A 88 -7.15 -8.27 8.14
C THR A 88 -7.55 -8.71 9.55
N ARG A 89 -6.94 -8.12 10.59
CA ARG A 89 -7.32 -8.40 11.99
C ARG A 89 -8.76 -8.04 12.27
N ALA A 90 -9.23 -6.88 11.79
CA ALA A 90 -10.61 -6.47 11.92
C ALA A 90 -11.57 -7.49 11.30
N CYS A 91 -11.29 -7.94 10.08
CA CYS A 91 -12.10 -8.95 9.40
C CYS A 91 -12.13 -10.27 10.18
N ILE A 92 -11.00 -10.71 10.72
CA ILE A 92 -10.92 -11.94 11.54
C ILE A 92 -11.74 -11.80 12.82
N LEU A 93 -11.59 -10.70 13.56
CA LEU A 93 -12.28 -10.45 14.82
C LEU A 93 -13.80 -10.30 14.65
N LEU A 94 -14.23 -9.63 13.58
CA LEU A 94 -15.64 -9.48 13.25
C LEU A 94 -16.25 -10.73 12.62
N GLY A 95 -15.44 -11.68 12.15
CA GLY A 95 -15.93 -12.81 11.36
C GLY A 95 -16.64 -12.36 10.08
N SER A 96 -16.24 -11.23 9.54
CA SER A 96 -16.86 -10.64 8.34
C SER A 96 -15.86 -9.83 7.51
N VAL A 97 -16.10 -9.76 6.20
CA VAL A 97 -15.25 -9.06 5.22
C VAL A 97 -16.13 -8.09 4.43
N PRO A 98 -15.72 -6.83 4.26
CA PRO A 98 -16.47 -5.89 3.44
C PRO A 98 -16.39 -6.28 1.96
N THR A 99 -17.50 -6.14 1.25
CA THR A 99 -17.54 -6.29 -0.20
C THR A 99 -17.03 -5.00 -0.84
N LEU A 100 -15.81 -5.04 -1.37
CA LEU A 100 -15.18 -3.93 -2.08
C LEU A 100 -14.83 -4.38 -3.48
N ASP A 101 -15.30 -3.63 -4.49
CA ASP A 101 -14.96 -3.86 -5.90
C ASP A 101 -13.66 -3.10 -6.24
N VAL A 102 -12.56 -3.57 -5.66
CA VAL A 102 -11.24 -2.95 -5.84
C VAL A 102 -10.16 -4.02 -6.03
N MET A 103 -9.21 -3.71 -6.90
CA MET A 103 -7.99 -4.47 -7.04
C MET A 103 -6.97 -3.98 -6.01
N VAL A 104 -6.29 -4.91 -5.36
CA VAL A 104 -5.29 -4.62 -4.33
C VAL A 104 -3.95 -5.19 -4.76
N ASN A 105 -2.96 -4.34 -4.89
CA ASN A 105 -1.59 -4.75 -5.20
C ASN A 105 -0.85 -5.02 -3.89
N ILE A 106 -0.68 -6.28 -3.54
CA ILE A 106 -0.01 -6.73 -2.31
C ILE A 106 1.33 -7.36 -2.65
N VAL A 107 2.39 -6.89 -2.01
CA VAL A 107 3.77 -7.37 -2.22
C VAL A 107 4.42 -7.80 -0.92
N PRO A 108 5.11 -8.97 -0.87
CA PRO A 108 5.83 -9.43 0.31
C PRO A 108 7.00 -8.51 0.67
N VAL A 109 7.22 -8.27 1.97
CA VAL A 109 8.28 -7.38 2.47
C VAL A 109 9.69 -7.87 2.08
N ASP A 110 9.91 -9.17 2.04
CA ASP A 110 11.18 -9.77 1.62
C ASP A 110 11.48 -9.51 0.14
N PHE A 111 10.46 -9.55 -0.74
CA PHE A 111 10.61 -9.13 -2.14
C PHE A 111 10.99 -7.65 -2.23
N VAL A 112 10.24 -6.77 -1.55
CA VAL A 112 10.47 -5.32 -1.59
C VAL A 112 11.88 -4.98 -1.08
N SER A 113 12.30 -5.56 0.05
CA SER A 113 13.62 -5.30 0.61
C SER A 113 14.76 -5.83 -0.27
N ALA A 114 14.61 -7.04 -0.84
CA ALA A 114 15.60 -7.60 -1.75
C ALA A 114 15.72 -6.76 -3.05
N ALA A 115 14.59 -6.31 -3.61
CA ALA A 115 14.58 -5.45 -4.78
C ALA A 115 15.29 -4.11 -4.50
N ILE A 116 14.98 -3.45 -3.39
CA ILE A 116 15.62 -2.18 -3.00
C ILE A 116 17.13 -2.38 -2.84
N VAL A 117 17.56 -3.41 -2.12
CA VAL A 117 19.00 -3.71 -1.92
C VAL A 117 19.67 -3.95 -3.27
N ARG A 118 19.07 -4.76 -4.14
CA ARG A 118 19.65 -5.08 -5.46
C ARG A 118 19.77 -3.85 -6.35
N LEU A 119 18.73 -3.03 -6.41
CA LEU A 119 18.71 -1.82 -7.24
C LEU A 119 19.65 -0.74 -6.72
N SER A 120 19.81 -0.63 -5.38
CA SER A 120 20.66 0.38 -4.75
C SER A 120 22.17 0.17 -4.97
N GLN A 121 22.58 -1.04 -5.31
CA GLN A 121 24.00 -1.40 -5.50
C GLN A 121 24.57 -1.00 -6.87
N ASP A 122 23.72 -0.71 -7.85
CA ASP A 122 24.17 -0.39 -9.21
C ASP A 122 23.90 1.10 -9.53
N PRO A 123 24.97 1.90 -9.75
CA PRO A 123 24.83 3.30 -10.14
C PRO A 123 24.00 3.55 -11.41
N ALA A 124 23.90 2.57 -12.30
CA ALA A 124 23.04 2.65 -13.48
C ALA A 124 21.54 2.78 -13.14
N ASN A 125 21.16 2.49 -11.90
CA ASN A 125 19.81 2.60 -11.39
C ASN A 125 19.51 3.96 -10.75
N PHE A 126 20.47 4.88 -10.69
CA PHE A 126 20.23 6.21 -10.10
C PHE A 126 19.50 7.13 -11.08
N SER A 127 18.85 8.14 -10.52
CA SER A 127 17.94 9.07 -11.20
C SER A 127 16.76 8.37 -11.88
N LYS A 128 16.29 7.28 -11.27
CA LYS A 128 15.16 6.48 -11.75
C LYS A 128 14.13 6.25 -10.64
N VAL A 129 12.93 5.93 -11.09
CA VAL A 129 11.80 5.50 -10.26
C VAL A 129 11.52 4.04 -10.58
N TYR A 130 11.10 3.27 -9.58
CA TYR A 130 10.78 1.85 -9.71
C TYR A 130 9.44 1.54 -9.07
N HIS A 131 8.56 0.88 -9.80
CA HIS A 131 7.35 0.27 -9.25
C HIS A 131 7.71 -1.12 -8.73
N LEU A 132 7.48 -1.34 -7.43
CA LEU A 132 7.65 -2.65 -6.80
C LEU A 132 6.27 -3.21 -6.53
N ASP A 133 5.66 -3.73 -7.56
CA ASP A 133 4.29 -4.23 -7.57
C ASP A 133 4.24 -5.73 -7.84
N ASN A 134 3.10 -6.32 -7.55
CA ASN A 134 2.77 -7.68 -7.92
C ASN A 134 2.04 -7.64 -9.27
N PRO A 135 2.55 -8.31 -10.31
CA PRO A 135 1.87 -8.36 -11.61
C PRO A 135 0.48 -9.03 -11.52
N GLU A 136 0.26 -9.83 -10.48
CA GLU A 136 -1.03 -10.48 -10.19
C GLU A 136 -1.71 -9.75 -9.01
N ALA A 137 -2.30 -8.57 -9.29
CA ALA A 137 -3.10 -7.89 -8.29
C ALA A 137 -4.31 -8.75 -7.89
N LEU A 138 -4.65 -8.75 -6.58
CA LEU A 138 -5.78 -9.52 -6.06
C LEU A 138 -7.04 -8.66 -6.02
N HIS A 139 -8.18 -9.25 -6.36
CA HIS A 139 -9.45 -8.60 -6.09
C HIS A 139 -9.79 -8.72 -4.60
N PHE A 140 -10.19 -7.61 -3.95
CA PHE A 140 -10.40 -7.60 -2.50
C PHE A 140 -11.44 -8.65 -2.03
N SER A 141 -12.42 -8.97 -2.86
CA SER A 141 -13.43 -10.01 -2.56
C SER A 141 -12.83 -11.41 -2.37
N GLU A 142 -11.65 -11.69 -2.93
CA GLU A 142 -10.95 -12.98 -2.77
C GLU A 142 -10.43 -13.17 -1.33
N MET A 143 -10.28 -12.09 -0.57
CA MET A 143 -9.89 -12.14 0.83
C MET A 143 -10.87 -12.96 1.67
N ALA A 144 -12.18 -12.84 1.42
CA ALA A 144 -13.19 -13.63 2.13
C ALA A 144 -13.05 -15.12 1.85
N GLU A 145 -12.77 -15.49 0.59
CA GLU A 145 -12.56 -16.89 0.19
C GLU A 145 -11.28 -17.46 0.79
N TRP A 146 -10.22 -16.66 0.77
CA TRP A 146 -8.96 -17.05 1.41
C TRP A 146 -9.14 -17.27 2.92
N MET A 147 -9.80 -16.36 3.64
CA MET A 147 -10.08 -16.50 5.07
C MET A 147 -10.89 -17.76 5.37
N THR A 148 -11.93 -18.04 4.56
CA THR A 148 -12.73 -19.24 4.70
C THR A 148 -11.92 -20.52 4.51
N LYS A 149 -11.01 -20.54 3.52
CA LYS A 149 -10.08 -21.66 3.29
C LYS A 149 -9.12 -21.88 4.46
N GLN A 150 -8.78 -20.81 5.20
CA GLN A 150 -7.95 -20.89 6.42
C GLN A 150 -8.76 -21.22 7.69
N GLY A 151 -10.05 -21.49 7.58
CA GLY A 151 -10.92 -21.86 8.69
C GLY A 151 -11.50 -20.69 9.49
N PHE A 152 -11.34 -19.45 9.02
CA PHE A 152 -11.95 -18.28 9.64
C PHE A 152 -13.37 -18.07 9.13
N ASN A 153 -14.25 -17.59 10.00
CA ASN A 153 -15.55 -17.10 9.54
C ASN A 153 -15.37 -15.81 8.71
N ALA A 154 -15.99 -15.72 7.55
CA ALA A 154 -15.82 -14.61 6.63
C ALA A 154 -17.14 -14.26 5.93
N ARG A 155 -18.14 -13.82 6.71
CA ARG A 155 -19.41 -13.32 6.13
C ARG A 155 -19.13 -12.10 5.27
N LYS A 156 -19.66 -12.08 4.05
CA LYS A 156 -19.56 -10.91 3.18
C LYS A 156 -20.65 -9.89 3.59
N LEU A 157 -20.25 -8.67 3.88
CA LEU A 157 -21.12 -7.53 4.21
C LEU A 157 -20.86 -6.38 3.23
N SER A 158 -21.83 -5.50 3.03
CA SER A 158 -21.54 -4.22 2.38
C SER A 158 -20.54 -3.43 3.22
N PHE A 159 -19.80 -2.50 2.58
CA PHE A 159 -18.83 -1.68 3.32
C PHE A 159 -19.46 -0.90 4.47
N ASP A 160 -20.66 -0.35 4.26
CA ASP A 160 -21.36 0.42 5.30
C ASP A 160 -21.80 -0.46 6.48
N GLU A 161 -22.32 -1.66 6.22
CA GLU A 161 -22.69 -2.62 7.27
C GLU A 161 -21.45 -3.09 8.04
N TRP A 162 -20.37 -3.41 7.35
CA TRP A 162 -19.11 -3.82 7.97
C TRP A 162 -18.53 -2.70 8.83
N ARG A 163 -18.51 -1.48 8.33
CA ARG A 163 -18.07 -0.30 9.06
C ARG A 163 -18.91 -0.06 10.32
N ALA A 164 -20.24 -0.15 10.20
CA ALA A 164 -21.14 0.01 11.33
C ALA A 164 -20.92 -1.09 12.39
N GLU A 165 -20.64 -2.33 11.99
CA GLU A 165 -20.31 -3.42 12.90
C GLU A 165 -18.96 -3.18 13.59
N LEU A 166 -17.95 -2.72 12.86
CA LEU A 166 -16.64 -2.33 13.39
C LEU A 166 -16.79 -1.26 14.48
N PHE A 167 -17.51 -0.18 14.21
CA PHE A 167 -17.77 0.88 15.20
C PHE A 167 -18.52 0.39 16.44
N ARG A 168 -19.50 -0.47 16.28
CA ARG A 168 -20.22 -1.05 17.43
C ARG A 168 -19.31 -1.86 18.33
N GLN A 169 -18.43 -2.68 17.75
CA GLN A 169 -17.53 -3.51 18.54
C GLN A 169 -16.39 -2.71 19.18
N THR A 170 -15.83 -1.73 18.48
CA THR A 170 -14.77 -0.86 19.02
C THR A 170 -15.28 0.05 20.14
N ALA A 171 -16.57 0.42 20.16
CA ALA A 171 -17.17 1.19 21.27
C ALA A 171 -17.21 0.40 22.61
N TYR A 172 -17.09 -0.92 22.55
CA TYR A 172 -17.11 -1.80 23.74
C TYR A 172 -15.72 -2.39 24.08
N MET A 173 -14.72 -2.17 23.25
CA MET A 173 -13.35 -2.65 23.50
C MET A 173 -12.50 -1.49 24.05
N PRO A 174 -11.72 -1.70 25.13
CA PRO A 174 -10.70 -0.74 25.54
C PRO A 174 -9.73 -0.51 24.37
N SER A 175 -9.23 0.70 24.24
CA SER A 175 -8.37 1.25 23.19
C SER A 175 -7.08 0.43 22.96
N GLU A 176 -7.18 -0.73 22.37
CA GLU A 176 -6.03 -1.51 21.90
C GLU A 176 -5.87 -1.35 20.38
N GLY A 177 -5.34 -0.18 19.95
CA GLY A 177 -4.73 -0.06 18.61
C GLY A 177 -5.67 0.14 17.42
N TRP A 178 -6.95 0.47 17.61
CA TRP A 178 -7.92 0.70 16.53
C TRP A 178 -8.10 2.17 16.14
N GLU A 179 -7.69 3.11 17.02
CA GLU A 179 -7.88 4.56 16.85
C GLU A 179 -7.28 5.15 15.56
N PRO A 180 -6.15 4.66 15.02
CA PRO A 180 -5.59 5.22 13.79
C PRO A 180 -6.40 4.91 12.51
N TYR A 181 -7.36 4.01 12.57
CA TYR A 181 -8.05 3.46 11.38
C TYR A 181 -9.55 3.75 11.33
N LEU A 182 -10.03 4.51 12.29
CA LEU A 182 -11.36 5.08 12.26
C LEU A 182 -11.30 6.43 11.51
N PRO A 183 -12.12 6.64 10.47
CA PRO A 183 -12.18 7.91 9.75
C PRO A 183 -12.67 9.06 10.64
#